data_069d8ac3e3062c8f93c41734e885996e
#
_entry.id   069d8ac3e3062c8f93c41734e885996e
#
_cell.length_a   1.000
_cell.length_b   1.000
_cell.length_c   1.000
_cell.angle_alpha   90.00
_cell.angle_beta   90.00
_cell.angle_gamma   90.00
#
_symmetry.space_group_name_H-M   'P 1'
#
loop_
_entity.id
_entity.type
_entity.pdbx_description
1 polymer ?
#
loop_
_entity_poly.entity_id
_entity_poly.type
_entity_poly.pdbx_seq_one_letter_code
_entity_poly.pdbx_strand_id
1 'polypeptide(L)'
;MVEGVAFGMSGLRLWALLVTVASVGGLVVYFGYGGWLYWRYYVRRRDRAVDWKIQPRRFQPADKHRWGIRVAAVNMLLGGLLSGSFAYYVVGGGYSALYLDAAEHGLAYTLLSVVLLFVAIEASAYYTHRLLHRKWLFKHFHRWHHRCVAPTPFNTVTMHPVEFLMLQVSAFLPIFVLPVHAYVFIGMLVYVLIFNIMDHSGIVMRHLLPWHSTSRFHDDHHVYFHCNFGQNLGWFDRFHGTLRRKDRRYGEKVFGGKGAPVGDERGATPEFVEY
;
A
#
# COMPACT_ATOMS: atom_id res chain seq x y z
N MET A 1 -7.93 -4.57 -36.28
CA MET A 1 -9.12 -4.22 -35.49
C MET A 1 -9.71 -5.52 -35.01
N VAL A 2 -9.39 -5.92 -33.80
CA VAL A 2 -10.06 -7.04 -33.14
C VAL A 2 -11.35 -6.44 -32.57
N GLU A 3 -12.45 -6.55 -33.30
CA GLU A 3 -13.78 -6.39 -32.71
C GLU A 3 -13.96 -7.54 -31.70
N GLY A 4 -13.36 -7.36 -30.54
CA GLY A 4 -13.47 -8.29 -29.44
C GLY A 4 -14.81 -8.11 -28.77
N VAL A 5 -15.78 -8.84 -29.24
CA VAL A 5 -16.98 -9.13 -28.46
C VAL A 5 -16.60 -10.15 -27.39
N ALA A 6 -15.71 -9.75 -26.46
CA ALA A 6 -15.54 -10.51 -25.25
C ALA A 6 -16.90 -10.50 -24.52
N PHE A 7 -17.48 -11.67 -24.32
CA PHE A 7 -18.78 -11.86 -23.67
C PHE A 7 -20.03 -11.34 -24.46
N GLY A 8 -19.96 -11.06 -25.76
CA GLY A 8 -21.11 -10.56 -26.53
C GLY A 8 -21.57 -9.15 -26.13
N MET A 9 -20.73 -8.36 -25.45
CA MET A 9 -21.10 -7.05 -24.91
C MET A 9 -20.52 -5.90 -25.74
N SER A 10 -21.23 -4.78 -25.84
CA SER A 10 -20.68 -3.55 -26.43
C SER A 10 -19.48 -3.03 -25.59
N GLY A 11 -18.56 -2.32 -26.24
CA GLY A 11 -17.34 -1.82 -25.58
C GLY A 11 -17.61 -1.06 -24.28
N LEU A 12 -18.60 -0.17 -24.25
CA LEU A 12 -18.97 0.59 -23.04
C LEU A 12 -19.52 -0.31 -21.91
N ARG A 13 -20.32 -1.32 -22.26
CA ARG A 13 -20.85 -2.27 -21.26
C ARG A 13 -19.75 -3.11 -20.66
N LEU A 14 -18.82 -3.61 -21.46
CA LEU A 14 -17.66 -4.36 -20.99
C LEU A 14 -16.78 -3.50 -20.09
N TRP A 15 -16.48 -2.27 -20.49
CA TRP A 15 -15.73 -1.33 -19.66
C TRP A 15 -16.42 -1.09 -18.31
N ALA A 16 -17.72 -0.78 -18.32
CA ALA A 16 -18.49 -0.56 -17.10
C ALA A 16 -18.51 -1.79 -16.17
N LEU A 17 -18.62 -3.00 -16.75
CA LEU A 17 -18.55 -4.25 -16.00
C LEU A 17 -17.18 -4.40 -15.31
N LEU A 18 -16.08 -4.24 -16.06
CA LEU A 18 -14.72 -4.40 -15.53
C LEU A 18 -14.42 -3.38 -14.43
N VAL A 19 -14.84 -2.12 -14.63
CA VAL A 19 -14.71 -1.07 -13.60
C VAL A 19 -15.55 -1.41 -12.38
N THR A 20 -16.78 -1.87 -12.55
CA THR A 20 -17.65 -2.26 -11.43
C THR A 20 -17.07 -3.42 -10.64
N VAL A 21 -16.62 -4.48 -11.34
CA VAL A 21 -16.00 -5.66 -10.68
C VAL A 21 -14.75 -5.27 -9.92
N ALA A 22 -13.86 -4.47 -10.51
CA ALA A 22 -12.65 -4.00 -9.84
C ALA A 22 -12.96 -3.12 -8.63
N SER A 23 -13.92 -2.20 -8.76
CA SER A 23 -14.32 -1.30 -7.67
C SER A 23 -14.99 -2.05 -6.52
N VAL A 24 -15.99 -2.88 -6.82
CA VAL A 24 -16.71 -3.67 -5.80
C VAL A 24 -15.78 -4.67 -5.14
N GLY A 25 -14.98 -5.40 -5.93
CA GLY A 25 -13.99 -6.34 -5.40
C GLY A 25 -12.99 -5.67 -4.46
N GLY A 26 -12.43 -4.54 -4.87
CA GLY A 26 -11.52 -3.76 -4.03
C GLY A 26 -12.18 -3.26 -2.74
N LEU A 27 -13.39 -2.70 -2.83
CA LEU A 27 -14.15 -2.24 -1.65
C LEU A 27 -14.49 -3.38 -0.70
N VAL A 28 -14.91 -4.54 -1.21
CA VAL A 28 -15.22 -5.73 -0.39
C VAL A 28 -13.99 -6.22 0.35
N VAL A 29 -12.84 -6.35 -0.32
CA VAL A 29 -11.59 -6.75 0.33
C VAL A 29 -11.17 -5.70 1.37
N TYR A 30 -11.15 -4.43 0.99
CA TYR A 30 -10.67 -3.36 1.85
C TYR A 30 -11.54 -3.16 3.09
N PHE A 31 -12.83 -2.94 2.91
CA PHE A 31 -13.75 -2.71 4.04
C PHE A 31 -14.15 -3.99 4.76
N GLY A 32 -14.19 -5.13 4.07
CA GLY A 32 -14.44 -6.42 4.68
C GLY A 32 -13.32 -6.82 5.63
N TYR A 33 -12.10 -6.92 5.12
CA TYR A 33 -10.94 -7.32 5.94
C TYR A 33 -10.54 -6.23 6.94
N GLY A 34 -10.43 -4.98 6.51
CA GLY A 34 -10.14 -3.85 7.39
C GLY A 34 -11.21 -3.65 8.46
N GLY A 35 -12.50 -3.81 8.10
CA GLY A 35 -13.63 -3.77 9.02
C GLY A 35 -13.60 -4.88 10.04
N TRP A 36 -13.27 -6.10 9.62
CA TRP A 36 -13.09 -7.24 10.53
C TRP A 36 -11.97 -6.98 11.53
N LEU A 37 -10.79 -6.51 11.08
CA LEU A 37 -9.69 -6.17 11.98
C LEU A 37 -10.09 -5.05 12.95
N TYR A 38 -10.74 -4.00 12.45
CA TYR A 38 -11.17 -2.88 13.28
C TYR A 38 -12.18 -3.34 14.35
N TRP A 39 -13.21 -4.09 13.96
CA TRP A 39 -14.18 -4.64 14.90
C TRP A 39 -13.51 -5.55 15.94
N ARG A 40 -12.64 -6.49 15.49
CA ARG A 40 -11.99 -7.48 16.36
C ARG A 40 -11.08 -6.85 17.41
N TYR A 41 -10.38 -5.77 17.07
CA TYR A 41 -9.38 -5.15 17.93
C TYR A 41 -9.84 -3.80 18.51
N TYR A 42 -10.25 -2.86 17.69
CA TYR A 42 -10.56 -1.49 18.12
C TYR A 42 -11.94 -1.35 18.80
N VAL A 43 -12.88 -2.30 18.55
CA VAL A 43 -14.19 -2.33 19.21
C VAL A 43 -14.21 -3.35 20.33
N ARG A 44 -13.93 -4.64 20.02
CA ARG A 44 -14.08 -5.75 20.96
C ARG A 44 -12.99 -5.86 22.03
N ARG A 45 -11.80 -5.32 21.80
CA ARG A 45 -10.63 -5.42 22.69
C ARG A 45 -10.00 -4.07 23.00
N ARG A 46 -10.79 -3.00 22.92
CA ARG A 46 -10.31 -1.62 23.14
C ARG A 46 -9.74 -1.41 24.55
N ASP A 47 -10.37 -2.00 25.54
CA ASP A 47 -9.97 -2.00 26.95
C ASP A 47 -8.64 -2.68 27.20
N ARG A 48 -8.25 -3.58 26.32
CA ARG A 48 -7.01 -4.36 26.36
C ARG A 48 -6.00 -3.91 25.29
N ALA A 49 -5.95 -2.63 24.96
CA ALA A 49 -5.09 -2.09 23.90
C ALA A 49 -3.58 -2.38 24.13
N VAL A 50 -3.15 -2.48 25.37
CA VAL A 50 -1.76 -2.83 25.73
C VAL A 50 -1.32 -4.21 25.24
N ASP A 51 -2.25 -5.14 25.01
CA ASP A 51 -1.95 -6.50 24.58
C ASP A 51 -1.73 -6.61 23.06
N TRP A 52 -2.26 -5.67 22.28
CA TRP A 52 -2.35 -5.84 20.83
C TRP A 52 -1.99 -4.60 20.01
N LYS A 53 -2.07 -3.39 20.59
CA LYS A 53 -1.88 -2.16 19.83
C LYS A 53 -0.42 -1.71 19.89
N ILE A 54 0.17 -1.33 18.74
CA ILE A 54 1.56 -0.85 18.67
C ILE A 54 1.74 0.43 19.47
N GLN A 55 0.77 1.34 19.42
CA GLN A 55 0.71 2.58 20.18
C GLN A 55 -0.49 2.55 21.15
N PRO A 56 -0.43 1.82 22.30
CA PRO A 56 -1.62 1.49 23.11
C PRO A 56 -2.34 2.70 23.71
N ARG A 57 -1.64 3.81 23.93
CA ARG A 57 -2.21 5.05 24.49
C ARG A 57 -2.76 6.01 23.44
N ARG A 58 -2.58 5.71 22.12
CA ARG A 58 -2.99 6.60 21.03
C ARG A 58 -4.10 5.98 20.20
N PHE A 59 -5.23 6.66 20.14
CA PHE A 59 -6.35 6.36 19.26
C PHE A 59 -6.65 7.57 18.38
N GLN A 60 -7.04 7.32 17.14
CA GLN A 60 -7.47 8.43 16.28
C GLN A 60 -8.73 9.10 16.82
N PRO A 61 -8.80 10.44 16.80
CA PRO A 61 -10.04 11.18 17.01
C PRO A 61 -11.13 10.76 16.00
N ALA A 62 -12.38 10.75 16.43
CA ALA A 62 -13.50 10.24 15.63
C ALA A 62 -13.71 11.00 14.30
N ASP A 63 -13.46 12.30 14.29
CA ASP A 63 -13.52 13.14 13.09
C ASP A 63 -12.44 12.74 12.08
N LYS A 64 -11.21 12.53 12.53
CA LYS A 64 -10.09 12.09 11.71
C LYS A 64 -10.31 10.68 11.15
N HIS A 65 -10.87 9.80 11.98
CA HIS A 65 -11.22 8.44 11.55
C HIS A 65 -12.30 8.45 10.46
N ARG A 66 -13.39 9.23 10.63
CA ARG A 66 -14.44 9.38 9.61
C ARG A 66 -13.90 10.01 8.32
N TRP A 67 -13.05 11.03 8.44
CA TRP A 67 -12.35 11.60 7.27
C TRP A 67 -11.53 10.55 6.53
N GLY A 68 -10.73 9.75 7.25
CA GLY A 68 -9.92 8.69 6.68
C GLY A 68 -10.74 7.67 5.89
N ILE A 69 -11.86 7.20 6.45
CA ILE A 69 -12.77 6.26 5.77
C ILE A 69 -13.32 6.86 4.46
N ARG A 70 -13.72 8.13 4.47
CA ARG A 70 -14.25 8.80 3.26
C ARG A 70 -13.19 8.91 2.17
N VAL A 71 -11.99 9.35 2.53
CA VAL A 71 -10.85 9.44 1.60
C VAL A 71 -10.49 8.06 1.05
N ALA A 72 -10.44 7.05 1.91
CA ALA A 72 -10.16 5.68 1.49
C ALA A 72 -11.23 5.15 0.52
N ALA A 73 -12.51 5.40 0.77
CA ALA A 73 -13.59 5.00 -0.14
C ALA A 73 -13.44 5.63 -1.53
N VAL A 74 -13.14 6.93 -1.59
CA VAL A 74 -12.87 7.63 -2.87
C VAL A 74 -11.67 7.02 -3.59
N ASN A 75 -10.57 6.79 -2.89
CA ASN A 75 -9.38 6.20 -3.47
C ASN A 75 -9.62 4.76 -3.97
N MET A 76 -10.39 3.95 -3.23
CA MET A 76 -10.76 2.61 -3.69
C MET A 76 -11.61 2.64 -4.98
N LEU A 77 -12.52 3.61 -5.13
CA LEU A 77 -13.28 3.81 -6.38
C LEU A 77 -12.37 4.26 -7.52
N LEU A 78 -11.43 5.18 -7.27
CA LEU A 78 -10.43 5.60 -8.25
C LEU A 78 -9.53 4.42 -8.67
N GLY A 79 -9.13 3.58 -7.71
CA GLY A 79 -8.36 2.36 -7.99
C GLY A 79 -9.13 1.37 -8.85
N GLY A 80 -10.41 1.18 -8.56
CA GLY A 80 -11.31 0.34 -9.36
C GLY A 80 -11.50 0.88 -10.78
N LEU A 81 -11.67 2.21 -10.91
CA LEU A 81 -11.75 2.88 -12.21
C LEU A 81 -10.46 2.66 -13.02
N LEU A 82 -9.30 2.88 -12.42
CA LEU A 82 -8.01 2.67 -13.11
C LEU A 82 -7.80 1.19 -13.48
N SER A 83 -8.03 0.28 -12.53
CA SER A 83 -7.81 -1.17 -12.76
C SER A 83 -8.78 -1.74 -13.80
N GLY A 84 -10.06 -1.37 -13.72
CA GLY A 84 -11.07 -1.80 -14.70
C GLY A 84 -10.83 -1.22 -16.08
N SER A 85 -10.41 0.05 -16.17
CA SER A 85 -10.04 0.67 -17.44
C SER A 85 -8.78 0.05 -18.04
N PHE A 86 -7.80 -0.31 -17.19
CA PHE A 86 -6.62 -1.04 -17.64
C PHE A 86 -6.96 -2.45 -18.14
N ALA A 87 -7.82 -3.18 -17.41
CA ALA A 87 -8.30 -4.48 -17.86
C ALA A 87 -9.03 -4.37 -19.21
N TYR A 88 -9.86 -3.35 -19.39
CA TYR A 88 -10.53 -3.06 -20.66
C TYR A 88 -9.52 -2.77 -21.79
N TYR A 89 -8.48 -1.97 -21.50
CA TYR A 89 -7.41 -1.70 -22.47
C TYR A 89 -6.70 -2.98 -22.91
N VAL A 90 -6.36 -3.88 -21.98
CA VAL A 90 -5.67 -5.15 -22.29
C VAL A 90 -6.58 -6.09 -23.07
N VAL A 91 -7.84 -6.26 -22.67
CA VAL A 91 -8.83 -7.09 -23.39
C VAL A 91 -9.08 -6.55 -24.80
N GLY A 92 -9.01 -5.23 -24.99
CA GLY A 92 -9.11 -4.58 -26.31
C GLY A 92 -7.84 -4.70 -27.18
N GLY A 93 -6.84 -5.47 -26.77
CA GLY A 93 -5.59 -5.66 -27.52
C GLY A 93 -4.51 -4.61 -27.22
N GLY A 94 -4.68 -3.82 -26.16
CA GLY A 94 -3.66 -2.90 -25.69
C GLY A 94 -2.40 -3.63 -25.20
N TYR A 95 -1.23 -3.01 -25.38
CA TYR A 95 0.03 -3.62 -25.03
C TYR A 95 0.17 -3.86 -23.52
N SER A 96 0.48 -5.10 -23.16
CA SER A 96 1.00 -5.51 -21.87
C SER A 96 1.74 -6.84 -22.04
N ALA A 97 2.60 -7.19 -21.09
CA ALA A 97 3.24 -8.50 -21.06
C ALA A 97 2.39 -9.53 -20.25
N LEU A 98 1.11 -9.23 -20.03
CA LEU A 98 0.19 -10.19 -19.41
C LEU A 98 -0.20 -11.28 -20.42
N TYR A 99 -0.22 -12.53 -19.94
CA TYR A 99 -0.70 -13.69 -20.70
C TYR A 99 -1.83 -14.42 -19.95
N LEU A 100 -2.66 -15.16 -20.68
CA LEU A 100 -3.80 -15.88 -20.15
C LEU A 100 -3.66 -17.40 -20.25
N ASP A 101 -2.86 -17.90 -21.19
CA ASP A 101 -2.60 -19.33 -21.32
C ASP A 101 -1.41 -19.75 -20.48
N ALA A 102 -1.66 -20.56 -19.44
CA ALA A 102 -0.62 -21.06 -18.55
C ALA A 102 0.42 -21.95 -19.27
N ALA A 103 0.09 -22.50 -20.45
CA ALA A 103 1.02 -23.29 -21.25
C ALA A 103 2.05 -22.43 -22.00
N GLU A 104 1.79 -21.12 -22.20
CA GLU A 104 2.65 -20.21 -22.97
C GLU A 104 4.08 -20.16 -22.43
N HIS A 105 4.23 -20.10 -21.10
CA HIS A 105 5.53 -20.05 -20.42
C HIS A 105 5.79 -21.25 -19.49
N GLY A 106 4.80 -22.08 -19.27
CA GLY A 106 4.87 -23.25 -18.40
C GLY A 106 4.88 -22.92 -16.89
N LEU A 107 4.67 -23.94 -16.07
CA LEU A 107 4.52 -23.80 -14.62
C LEU A 107 5.75 -23.21 -13.93
N ALA A 108 6.95 -23.67 -14.31
CA ALA A 108 8.19 -23.22 -13.68
C ALA A 108 8.39 -21.71 -13.82
N TYR A 109 8.17 -21.18 -15.02
CA TYR A 109 8.23 -19.73 -15.24
C TYR A 109 7.09 -19.00 -14.51
N THR A 110 5.89 -19.52 -14.52
CA THR A 110 4.76 -18.92 -13.79
C THR A 110 5.08 -18.77 -12.30
N LEU A 111 5.66 -19.78 -11.66
CA LEU A 111 6.11 -19.70 -10.28
C LEU A 111 7.25 -18.69 -10.07
N LEU A 112 8.22 -18.65 -10.98
CA LEU A 112 9.30 -17.65 -10.96
C LEU A 112 8.73 -16.24 -11.11
N SER A 113 7.77 -16.04 -12.00
CA SER A 113 7.15 -14.73 -12.26
C SER A 113 6.43 -14.16 -11.02
N VAL A 114 5.90 -14.99 -10.12
CA VAL A 114 5.35 -14.54 -8.83
C VAL A 114 6.44 -13.82 -8.00
N VAL A 115 7.62 -14.40 -7.88
CA VAL A 115 8.74 -13.83 -7.13
C VAL A 115 9.26 -12.57 -7.80
N LEU A 116 9.47 -12.61 -9.12
CA LEU A 116 9.95 -11.46 -9.90
C LEU A 116 8.97 -10.29 -9.83
N LEU A 117 7.66 -10.56 -9.99
CA LEU A 117 6.61 -9.55 -9.88
C LEU A 117 6.57 -8.94 -8.48
N PHE A 118 6.62 -9.78 -7.43
CA PHE A 118 6.65 -9.31 -6.05
C PHE A 118 7.82 -8.36 -5.80
N VAL A 119 9.04 -8.75 -6.16
CA VAL A 119 10.22 -7.90 -5.97
C VAL A 119 10.13 -6.62 -6.82
N ALA A 120 9.62 -6.70 -8.05
CA ALA A 120 9.46 -5.53 -8.92
C ALA A 120 8.42 -4.54 -8.36
N ILE A 121 7.30 -5.01 -7.84
CA ILE A 121 6.29 -4.16 -7.18
C ILE A 121 6.87 -3.53 -5.91
N GLU A 122 7.57 -4.30 -5.08
CA GLU A 122 8.23 -3.78 -3.87
C GLU A 122 9.25 -2.69 -4.20
N ALA A 123 10.07 -2.90 -5.25
CA ALA A 123 11.01 -1.90 -5.73
C ALA A 123 10.29 -0.62 -6.18
N SER A 124 9.28 -0.77 -7.04
CA SER A 124 8.50 0.35 -7.57
C SER A 124 7.82 1.14 -6.43
N ALA A 125 7.22 0.42 -5.48
CA ALA A 125 6.58 1.01 -4.32
C ALA A 125 7.58 1.75 -3.42
N TYR A 126 8.73 1.13 -3.12
CA TYR A 126 9.79 1.76 -2.32
C TYR A 126 10.27 3.07 -2.94
N TYR A 127 10.62 3.06 -4.24
CA TYR A 127 11.14 4.27 -4.91
C TYR A 127 10.07 5.35 -5.04
N THR A 128 8.82 4.99 -5.34
CA THR A 128 7.70 5.93 -5.40
C THR A 128 7.41 6.52 -4.02
N HIS A 129 7.37 5.72 -2.98
CA HIS A 129 7.13 6.15 -1.61
C HIS A 129 8.27 7.07 -1.12
N ARG A 130 9.53 6.70 -1.35
CA ARG A 130 10.69 7.53 -1.03
C ARG A 130 10.68 8.85 -1.82
N LEU A 131 10.21 8.86 -3.07
CA LEU A 131 10.02 10.06 -3.88
C LEU A 131 8.95 10.98 -3.26
N LEU A 132 7.83 10.43 -2.80
CA LEU A 132 6.77 11.16 -2.11
C LEU A 132 7.26 11.85 -0.83
N HIS A 133 8.34 11.35 -0.22
CA HIS A 133 9.03 12.00 0.91
C HIS A 133 9.99 13.13 0.53
N ARG A 134 10.12 13.53 -0.75
CA ARG A 134 10.76 14.79 -1.11
C ARG A 134 9.93 15.97 -0.61
N LYS A 135 10.59 17.04 -0.08
CA LYS A 135 9.94 18.16 0.63
C LYS A 135 8.68 18.70 -0.05
N TRP A 136 8.74 18.91 -1.38
CA TRP A 136 7.60 19.45 -2.13
C TRP A 136 6.44 18.43 -2.21
N LEU A 137 6.70 17.19 -2.63
CA LEU A 137 5.70 16.12 -2.75
C LEU A 137 5.09 15.77 -1.40
N PHE A 138 5.93 15.67 -0.36
CA PHE A 138 5.47 15.42 1.00
C PHE A 138 4.48 16.49 1.45
N LYS A 139 4.86 17.78 1.32
CA LYS A 139 4.02 18.90 1.77
C LYS A 139 2.65 18.92 1.08
N HIS A 140 2.59 18.65 -0.24
CA HIS A 140 1.38 18.82 -1.03
C HIS A 140 0.49 17.57 -1.07
N PHE A 141 1.07 16.37 -1.01
CA PHE A 141 0.35 15.11 -1.17
C PHE A 141 0.51 14.17 0.03
N HIS A 142 1.71 13.70 0.30
CA HIS A 142 1.97 12.59 1.21
C HIS A 142 1.72 12.93 2.70
N ARG A 143 1.77 14.20 3.05
CA ARG A 143 1.42 14.66 4.40
C ARG A 143 -0.04 14.34 4.78
N TRP A 144 -0.93 14.12 3.83
CA TRP A 144 -2.29 13.66 4.13
C TRP A 144 -2.25 12.28 4.78
N HIS A 145 -1.45 11.38 4.24
CA HIS A 145 -1.25 10.04 4.76
C HIS A 145 -0.66 10.09 6.18
N HIS A 146 0.37 10.88 6.38
CA HIS A 146 1.03 11.06 7.67
C HIS A 146 0.22 11.83 8.74
N ARG A 147 -0.97 12.35 8.43
CA ARG A 147 -1.90 12.81 9.46
C ARG A 147 -2.37 11.69 10.39
N CYS A 148 -2.29 10.45 9.94
CA CYS A 148 -2.65 9.26 10.67
C CYS A 148 -1.44 8.66 11.39
N VAL A 149 -0.87 9.39 12.37
CA VAL A 149 0.32 8.96 13.14
C VAL A 149 0.09 7.66 13.92
N ALA A 150 -1.14 7.42 14.38
CA ALA A 150 -1.55 6.14 14.98
C ALA A 150 -2.59 5.49 14.06
N PRO A 151 -2.14 4.79 13.00
CA PRO A 151 -3.02 4.29 11.97
C PRO A 151 -4.00 3.22 12.47
N THR A 152 -5.06 3.05 11.71
CA THR A 152 -6.06 2.00 11.84
C THR A 152 -6.16 1.24 10.53
N PRO A 153 -6.79 0.06 10.45
CA PRO A 153 -6.94 -0.70 9.20
C PRO A 153 -7.53 0.10 8.03
N PHE A 154 -8.23 1.20 8.31
CA PHE A 154 -8.81 2.08 7.30
C PHE A 154 -7.89 3.20 6.82
N ASN A 155 -6.62 3.22 7.25
CA ASN A 155 -5.69 4.27 6.85
C ASN A 155 -4.72 3.89 5.73
N THR A 156 -4.74 2.64 5.29
CA THR A 156 -3.89 2.13 4.20
C THR A 156 -3.89 3.05 2.98
N VAL A 157 -5.07 3.41 2.51
CA VAL A 157 -5.26 4.29 1.35
C VAL A 157 -5.87 5.65 1.73
N THR A 158 -5.76 6.06 3.01
CA THR A 158 -6.10 7.41 3.47
C THR A 158 -4.97 8.36 3.07
N MET A 159 -4.94 8.74 1.81
CA MET A 159 -3.90 9.57 1.21
C MET A 159 -4.48 10.49 0.15
N HIS A 160 -3.71 11.46 -0.32
CA HIS A 160 -4.15 12.32 -1.41
C HIS A 160 -4.39 11.50 -2.69
N PRO A 161 -5.46 11.74 -3.48
CA PRO A 161 -5.74 10.96 -4.69
C PRO A 161 -4.58 10.90 -5.69
N VAL A 162 -3.81 11.96 -5.85
CA VAL A 162 -2.61 11.96 -6.70
C VAL A 162 -1.57 10.96 -6.21
N GLU A 163 -1.29 10.93 -4.92
CA GLU A 163 -0.39 9.95 -4.31
C GLU A 163 -0.90 8.53 -4.53
N PHE A 164 -2.19 8.29 -4.27
CA PHE A 164 -2.81 7.00 -4.49
C PHE A 164 -2.64 6.51 -5.93
N LEU A 165 -2.90 7.38 -6.92
CA LEU A 165 -2.71 7.04 -8.33
C LEU A 165 -1.24 6.80 -8.68
N MET A 166 -0.29 7.57 -8.11
CA MET A 166 1.15 7.32 -8.30
C MET A 166 1.55 5.91 -7.82
N LEU A 167 1.09 5.51 -6.63
CA LEU A 167 1.37 4.18 -6.08
C LEU A 167 0.67 3.07 -6.89
N GLN A 168 -0.57 3.28 -7.30
CA GLN A 168 -1.32 2.33 -8.13
C GLN A 168 -0.63 2.13 -9.49
N VAL A 169 -0.25 3.21 -10.17
CA VAL A 169 0.47 3.13 -11.45
C VAL A 169 1.81 2.45 -11.27
N SER A 170 2.55 2.75 -10.19
CA SER A 170 3.83 2.10 -9.92
C SER A 170 3.73 0.58 -9.76
N ALA A 171 2.62 0.09 -9.19
CA ALA A 171 2.35 -1.34 -9.07
C ALA A 171 2.04 -2.01 -10.43
N PHE A 172 1.62 -1.23 -11.43
CA PHE A 172 1.31 -1.74 -12.78
C PHE A 172 2.53 -1.73 -13.70
N LEU A 173 3.54 -0.88 -13.45
CA LEU A 173 4.70 -0.76 -14.33
C LEU A 173 5.39 -2.09 -14.66
N PRO A 174 5.58 -3.04 -13.73
CA PRO A 174 6.28 -4.28 -14.03
C PRO A 174 5.65 -5.12 -15.14
N ILE A 175 4.32 -5.10 -15.28
CA ILE A 175 3.61 -5.94 -16.28
C ILE A 175 3.72 -5.43 -17.72
N PHE A 176 4.38 -4.31 -17.96
CA PHE A 176 4.72 -3.86 -19.30
C PHE A 176 6.03 -4.42 -19.81
N VAL A 177 6.85 -5.02 -18.92
CA VAL A 177 8.18 -5.57 -19.27
C VAL A 177 8.38 -7.01 -18.82
N LEU A 178 7.64 -7.45 -17.80
CA LEU A 178 7.72 -8.79 -17.23
C LEU A 178 6.51 -9.62 -17.69
N PRO A 179 6.70 -10.70 -18.45
CA PRO A 179 5.61 -11.61 -18.75
C PRO A 179 5.04 -12.22 -17.45
N VAL A 180 3.75 -12.03 -17.21
CA VAL A 180 3.07 -12.51 -16.00
C VAL A 180 1.69 -13.04 -16.36
N HIS A 181 1.33 -14.18 -15.79
CA HIS A 181 -0.04 -14.68 -15.95
C HIS A 181 -1.04 -13.73 -15.28
N ALA A 182 -2.13 -13.39 -15.98
CA ALA A 182 -3.09 -12.38 -15.52
C ALA A 182 -3.65 -12.68 -14.11
N TYR A 183 -3.93 -13.95 -13.79
CA TYR A 183 -4.38 -14.32 -12.44
C TYR A 183 -3.28 -14.17 -11.36
N VAL A 184 -2.01 -14.34 -11.72
CA VAL A 184 -0.88 -14.05 -10.81
C VAL A 184 -0.84 -12.56 -10.50
N PHE A 185 -1.01 -11.71 -11.51
CA PHE A 185 -1.05 -10.25 -11.31
C PHE A 185 -2.21 -9.82 -10.42
N ILE A 186 -3.44 -10.31 -10.70
CA ILE A 186 -4.62 -10.01 -9.87
C ILE A 186 -4.41 -10.50 -8.44
N GLY A 187 -3.93 -11.74 -8.26
CA GLY A 187 -3.62 -12.30 -6.93
C GLY A 187 -2.58 -11.46 -6.19
N MET A 188 -1.56 -10.96 -6.89
CA MET A 188 -0.54 -10.08 -6.31
C MET A 188 -1.12 -8.73 -5.86
N LEU A 189 -2.03 -8.12 -6.61
CA LEU A 189 -2.70 -6.89 -6.18
C LEU A 189 -3.54 -7.10 -4.92
N VAL A 190 -4.26 -8.22 -4.84
CA VAL A 190 -5.04 -8.59 -3.63
C VAL A 190 -4.10 -8.85 -2.45
N TYR A 191 -3.01 -9.57 -2.67
CA TYR A 191 -1.97 -9.80 -1.66
C TYR A 191 -1.43 -8.48 -1.10
N VAL A 192 -0.96 -7.58 -1.97
CA VAL A 192 -0.42 -6.28 -1.58
C VAL A 192 -1.46 -5.46 -0.80
N LEU A 193 -2.73 -5.46 -1.23
CA LEU A 193 -3.80 -4.76 -0.52
C LEU A 193 -4.01 -5.31 0.89
N ILE A 194 -4.10 -6.63 1.06
CA ILE A 194 -4.31 -7.29 2.36
C ILE A 194 -3.15 -6.99 3.31
N PHE A 195 -1.90 -7.17 2.86
CA PHE A 195 -0.73 -6.93 3.70
C PHE A 195 -0.55 -5.45 4.05
N ASN A 196 -0.83 -4.53 3.13
CA ASN A 196 -0.82 -3.11 3.43
C ASN A 196 -1.91 -2.71 4.46
N ILE A 197 -3.08 -3.37 4.44
CA ILE A 197 -4.08 -3.18 5.50
C ILE A 197 -3.53 -3.65 6.85
N MET A 198 -2.79 -4.76 6.89
CA MET A 198 -2.16 -5.26 8.11
C MET A 198 -1.09 -4.30 8.64
N ASP A 199 -0.23 -3.81 7.77
CA ASP A 199 0.88 -2.91 8.15
C ASP A 199 0.38 -1.54 8.65
N HIS A 200 -0.73 -1.06 8.11
CA HIS A 200 -1.37 0.17 8.56
C HIS A 200 -2.37 -0.05 9.71
N SER A 201 -2.55 -1.29 10.16
CA SER A 201 -3.61 -1.57 11.14
C SER A 201 -3.34 -1.01 12.55
N GLY A 202 -2.10 -0.67 12.89
CA GLY A 202 -1.68 -0.33 14.24
C GLY A 202 -1.74 -1.52 15.22
N ILE A 203 -1.94 -2.75 14.72
CA ILE A 203 -2.05 -4.00 15.49
C ILE A 203 -0.68 -4.68 15.49
N VAL A 204 -0.23 -5.16 16.64
CA VAL A 204 0.97 -5.99 16.73
C VAL A 204 0.70 -7.32 16.02
N MET A 205 1.23 -7.45 14.82
CA MET A 205 1.16 -8.68 14.04
C MET A 205 2.55 -9.31 13.95
N ARG A 206 2.59 -10.63 14.17
CA ARG A 206 3.79 -11.42 13.89
C ARG A 206 3.93 -11.60 12.37
N HIS A 207 5.15 -11.87 11.94
CA HIS A 207 5.38 -12.24 10.55
C HIS A 207 4.52 -13.46 10.18
N LEU A 208 3.71 -13.34 9.14
CA LEU A 208 3.02 -14.48 8.53
C LEU A 208 3.96 -15.23 7.57
N LEU A 209 4.90 -14.50 6.99
CA LEU A 209 5.89 -15.01 6.05
C LEU A 209 7.30 -14.56 6.51
N PRO A 210 8.32 -15.40 6.37
CA PRO A 210 9.66 -15.14 6.95
C PRO A 210 10.37 -13.90 6.37
N TRP A 211 9.96 -13.47 5.18
CA TRP A 211 10.53 -12.28 4.52
C TRP A 211 9.75 -10.98 4.79
N HIS A 212 8.56 -11.08 5.36
CA HIS A 212 7.68 -9.93 5.55
C HIS A 212 8.14 -9.06 6.72
N SER A 213 8.10 -7.74 6.54
CA SER A 213 8.33 -6.78 7.62
C SER A 213 7.20 -6.87 8.67
N THR A 214 7.49 -6.55 9.93
CA THR A 214 6.43 -6.48 10.95
C THR A 214 5.56 -5.25 10.74
N SER A 215 4.31 -5.30 11.19
CA SER A 215 3.43 -4.12 11.22
C SER A 215 4.05 -2.93 11.98
N ARG A 216 4.95 -3.19 12.95
CA ARG A 216 5.73 -2.16 13.64
C ARG A 216 6.69 -1.41 12.73
N PHE A 217 7.22 -2.04 11.69
CA PHE A 217 8.12 -1.39 10.73
C PHE A 217 7.43 -0.20 10.04
N HIS A 218 6.18 -0.39 9.61
CA HIS A 218 5.42 0.65 8.95
C HIS A 218 4.77 1.63 9.94
N ASP A 219 4.39 1.18 11.14
CA ASP A 219 3.95 2.07 12.23
C ASP A 219 5.08 3.05 12.63
N ASP A 220 6.33 2.57 12.73
CA ASP A 220 7.51 3.42 12.93
C ASP A 220 7.66 4.46 11.80
N HIS A 221 7.37 4.09 10.55
CA HIS A 221 7.36 5.03 9.44
C HIS A 221 6.36 6.18 9.68
N HIS A 222 5.14 5.88 10.11
CA HIS A 222 4.13 6.91 10.44
C HIS A 222 4.54 7.80 11.61
N VAL A 223 5.22 7.23 12.62
CA VAL A 223 5.67 7.97 13.81
C VAL A 223 6.89 8.85 13.50
N TYR A 224 7.85 8.31 12.74
CA TYR A 224 9.16 8.93 12.50
C TYR A 224 9.29 9.58 11.12
N PHE A 225 8.31 9.44 10.25
CA PHE A 225 8.13 10.07 8.94
C PHE A 225 9.12 9.59 7.87
N HIS A 226 10.32 10.11 7.86
CA HIS A 226 11.27 9.97 6.74
C HIS A 226 12.25 8.81 6.95
N CYS A 227 11.75 7.61 7.18
CA CYS A 227 12.51 6.36 7.27
C CYS A 227 11.58 5.18 6.99
N ASN A 228 12.09 3.96 6.80
CA ASN A 228 11.30 2.74 6.59
C ASN A 228 10.29 2.89 5.43
N PHE A 229 10.77 3.19 4.23
CA PHE A 229 9.93 3.45 3.05
C PHE A 229 9.40 2.18 2.38
N GLY A 230 9.98 1.00 2.69
CA GLY A 230 9.51 -0.28 2.18
C GLY A 230 8.08 -0.59 2.66
N GLN A 231 7.38 -1.42 1.89
CA GLN A 231 6.07 -1.93 2.28
C GLN A 231 6.22 -3.31 2.95
N ASN A 232 6.34 -4.36 2.16
CA ASN A 232 6.47 -5.72 2.70
C ASN A 232 7.92 -6.12 3.01
N LEU A 233 8.88 -5.52 2.31
CA LEU A 233 10.31 -5.84 2.45
C LEU A 233 11.12 -4.65 2.97
N GLY A 234 11.85 -4.84 4.06
CA GLY A 234 12.83 -3.85 4.54
C GLY A 234 14.17 -3.90 3.82
N TRP A 235 14.30 -4.62 2.69
CA TRP A 235 15.57 -4.82 1.98
C TRP A 235 16.09 -3.55 1.32
N PHE A 236 15.20 -2.80 0.67
CA PHE A 236 15.55 -1.54 0.02
C PHE A 236 15.95 -0.48 1.05
N ASP A 237 15.31 -0.47 2.23
CA ASP A 237 15.71 0.42 3.32
C ASP A 237 17.08 0.10 3.87
N ARG A 238 17.43 -1.18 4.02
CA ARG A 238 18.78 -1.60 4.42
C ARG A 238 19.80 -1.21 3.38
N PHE A 239 19.53 -1.48 2.10
CA PHE A 239 20.45 -1.15 1.00
C PHE A 239 20.72 0.35 0.88
N HIS A 240 19.69 1.18 1.03
CA HIS A 240 19.80 2.64 0.95
C HIS A 240 20.13 3.33 2.28
N GLY A 241 20.21 2.60 3.39
CA GLY A 241 20.46 3.14 4.71
C GLY A 241 19.31 4.02 5.23
N THR A 242 18.07 3.70 4.81
CA THR A 242 16.84 4.42 5.24
C THR A 242 16.06 3.65 6.30
N LEU A 243 16.57 2.49 6.73
CA LEU A 243 16.02 1.76 7.87
C LEU A 243 16.17 2.60 9.14
N ARG A 244 15.12 2.72 9.95
CA ARG A 244 15.16 3.43 11.23
C ARG A 244 16.24 2.87 12.16
N ARG A 245 17.03 3.75 12.74
CA ARG A 245 18.11 3.43 13.68
C ARG A 245 17.84 4.11 15.02
N LYS A 246 18.12 3.43 16.12
CA LYS A 246 17.94 3.97 17.49
C LYS A 246 18.92 5.08 17.87
N ASP A 247 20.11 5.08 17.24
CA ASP A 247 21.16 6.09 17.46
C ASP A 247 20.98 7.34 16.58
N ARG A 248 19.82 7.50 15.94
CA ARG A 248 19.50 8.64 15.07
C ARG A 248 18.17 9.25 15.48
N ARG A 249 18.05 10.54 15.27
CA ARG A 249 16.82 11.30 15.46
C ARG A 249 16.07 11.46 14.14
N TYR A 250 14.76 11.30 14.19
CA TYR A 250 13.85 11.42 13.07
C TYR A 250 12.74 12.42 13.39
N GLY A 251 11.92 12.76 12.42
CA GLY A 251 10.75 13.62 12.56
C GLY A 251 10.33 14.25 11.25
N GLU A 252 9.19 14.91 11.21
CA GLU A 252 8.59 15.49 10.00
C GLU A 252 9.52 16.44 9.22
N LYS A 253 10.47 17.07 9.92
CA LYS A 253 11.41 18.03 9.31
C LYS A 253 12.79 17.44 9.00
N VAL A 254 13.04 16.17 9.34
CA VAL A 254 14.33 15.48 9.15
C VAL A 254 14.28 14.63 7.89
N PHE A 255 14.43 15.24 6.73
CA PHE A 255 14.35 14.60 5.43
C PHE A 255 15.58 13.74 5.09
N GLY A 256 15.45 12.90 4.06
CA GLY A 256 16.56 12.14 3.48
C GLY A 256 16.64 10.67 3.89
N GLY A 257 15.86 10.23 4.87
CA GLY A 257 15.72 8.81 5.23
C GLY A 257 16.77 8.27 6.20
N LYS A 258 17.87 9.00 6.45
CA LYS A 258 19.00 8.54 7.28
C LYS A 258 18.95 9.05 8.73
N GLY A 259 17.98 9.89 9.05
CA GLY A 259 17.92 10.58 10.34
C GLY A 259 19.04 11.62 10.54
N ALA A 260 18.90 12.43 11.58
CA ALA A 260 19.92 13.40 12.02
C ALA A 260 20.76 12.84 13.18
N PRO A 261 21.97 13.35 13.43
CA PRO A 261 22.71 13.02 14.64
C PRO A 261 21.91 13.36 15.91
N VAL A 262 22.07 12.59 16.95
CA VAL A 262 21.56 12.94 18.29
C VAL A 262 22.23 14.23 18.75
N GLY A 263 21.44 15.20 19.27
CA GLY A 263 21.93 16.54 19.63
C GLY A 263 21.71 17.63 18.57
N ASP A 264 21.30 17.28 17.33
CA ASP A 264 20.86 18.24 16.34
C ASP A 264 19.40 18.65 16.59
N GLU A 265 19.17 19.84 17.15
CA GLU A 265 17.83 20.31 17.53
C GLU A 265 16.97 20.78 16.34
N ARG A 266 17.50 20.77 15.12
CA ARG A 266 16.74 21.15 13.92
C ARG A 266 15.56 20.18 13.70
N GLY A 267 14.36 20.63 14.03
CA GLY A 267 13.12 19.88 13.83
C GLY A 267 12.86 18.80 14.91
N ALA A 268 13.23 19.10 16.16
CA ALA A 268 12.83 18.25 17.29
C ALA A 268 11.34 17.96 17.23
N THR A 269 10.98 16.69 17.03
CA THR A 269 9.63 16.20 17.29
C THR A 269 9.40 16.19 18.79
N PRO A 270 8.18 16.47 19.26
CA PRO A 270 7.83 16.19 20.65
C PRO A 270 8.27 14.75 20.96
N GLU A 271 8.89 14.54 22.13
CA GLU A 271 9.34 13.22 22.56
C GLU A 271 8.22 12.19 22.38
N PHE A 272 8.37 11.35 21.39
CA PHE A 272 7.58 10.15 21.29
C PHE A 272 8.20 9.17 22.30
N VAL A 273 7.55 9.07 23.46
CA VAL A 273 7.94 8.10 24.49
C VAL A 273 8.02 6.73 23.81
N GLU A 274 9.21 6.13 23.84
CA GLU A 274 9.39 4.74 23.43
C GLU A 274 8.48 3.85 24.27
N TYR A 275 7.67 3.03 23.63
CA TYR A 275 6.81 2.04 24.28
C TYR A 275 7.47 0.67 24.27
#